data_48ba488a699b8afe2e8826e30a7bb43d
#
_entry.id   48ba488a699b8afe2e8826e30a7bb43d
#
_cell.length_a   1.000
_cell.length_b   1.000
_cell.length_c   1.000
_cell.angle_alpha   90.00
_cell.angle_beta   90.00
_cell.angle_gamma   90.00
#
_symmetry.space_group_name_H-M   'P 1'
#
loop_
_entity.id
_entity.type
_entity.pdbx_description
1 polymer ?
#
loop_
_entity_poly.entity_id
_entity_poly.type
_entity_poly.pdbx_seq_one_letter_code
_entity_poly.pdbx_strand_id
1 'polypeptide(L)'
;MDLKNKTVMVVGTGISGIGAVDLLNKVGADCILYDGNEKLDRQKVQEKLGDNKAEIIIGAFDESLLPKIDLLVISPGVPIDSPIVLTFKNAGIPVWGEIELAYNYDKGKVIAITGTNGKTTTTALVGQIIAAYNEKTFVVGNIGNSYTGEVLKTSEDSYTVAEISSFQLETVHEFHPIVSAILNITPDHLNRHHTMECYAWTKERISENQTKADTCVLNLEDKYLTDFAPECKADVVWFSSERKPSVGAYVEGEMIKYTDGTNDYDMLNVHDMNLLGKHNYENVCAAIAMTKAAGIPDDIIIEQVKKFKAVEHRIEYVATKNGVDYYNDSKGTNPEAAVKAIEAMVKPTILIGGGYDKGSEFDLYVKAFKDKVKLLVLIGQTSAKIADTCKKYGFDSIEYADSMEQVVDICAKNAVSGDAVLLSPACASWGMFDNYEQRGRIFKDLVNNL
;
A
#
# COMPACT_ATOMS: atom_id res chain seq x y z
N MET A 1 -24.39 -12.55 1.69
CA MET A 1 -25.33 -12.69 2.84
C MET A 1 -26.18 -11.45 2.97
N ASP A 2 -27.51 -11.55 3.19
CA ASP A 2 -28.36 -10.39 3.54
C ASP A 2 -28.24 -10.09 5.03
N LEU A 3 -27.79 -8.88 5.38
CA LEU A 3 -27.57 -8.45 6.76
C LEU A 3 -28.72 -7.60 7.33
N LYS A 4 -29.77 -7.38 6.60
CA LYS A 4 -30.93 -6.62 7.07
C LYS A 4 -31.57 -7.33 8.30
N ASN A 5 -31.77 -6.59 9.38
CA ASN A 5 -32.27 -7.08 10.68
C ASN A 5 -31.37 -8.16 11.34
N LYS A 6 -30.10 -8.26 10.95
CA LYS A 6 -29.10 -9.08 11.57
C LYS A 6 -28.33 -8.28 12.62
N THR A 7 -27.95 -8.91 13.71
CA THR A 7 -27.09 -8.32 14.72
C THR A 7 -25.63 -8.60 14.38
N VAL A 8 -24.88 -7.53 14.09
CA VAL A 8 -23.47 -7.62 13.70
C VAL A 8 -22.61 -6.93 14.74
N MET A 9 -21.64 -7.66 15.27
CA MET A 9 -20.64 -7.07 16.16
C MET A 9 -19.41 -6.66 15.35
N VAL A 10 -19.01 -5.39 15.50
CA VAL A 10 -17.80 -4.80 14.87
C VAL A 10 -16.72 -4.66 15.93
N VAL A 11 -15.53 -5.22 15.69
CA VAL A 11 -14.38 -5.13 16.61
C VAL A 11 -13.38 -4.10 16.12
N GLY A 12 -13.11 -3.11 16.97
CA GLY A 12 -12.20 -2.00 16.72
C GLY A 12 -12.91 -0.69 16.42
N THR A 13 -12.47 0.38 17.10
CA THR A 13 -13.04 1.75 17.04
C THR A 13 -12.24 2.70 16.15
N GLY A 14 -11.40 2.14 15.27
CA GLY A 14 -10.65 2.88 14.25
C GLY A 14 -11.49 3.20 13.01
N ILE A 15 -10.85 3.76 11.98
CA ILE A 15 -11.49 4.18 10.72
C ILE A 15 -12.26 3.03 10.08
N SER A 16 -11.67 1.82 9.98
CA SER A 16 -12.30 0.65 9.38
C SER A 16 -13.54 0.19 10.16
N GLY A 17 -13.46 0.16 11.49
CA GLY A 17 -14.60 -0.24 12.32
C GLY A 17 -15.76 0.75 12.23
N ILE A 18 -15.49 2.05 12.30
CA ILE A 18 -16.52 3.09 12.12
C ILE A 18 -17.13 3.00 10.71
N GLY A 19 -16.31 2.80 9.66
CA GLY A 19 -16.79 2.62 8.29
C GLY A 19 -17.65 1.36 8.13
N ALA A 20 -17.32 0.26 8.83
CA ALA A 20 -18.15 -0.94 8.84
C ALA A 20 -19.52 -0.68 9.50
N VAL A 21 -19.56 0.02 10.65
CA VAL A 21 -20.82 0.41 11.29
C VAL A 21 -21.68 1.30 10.38
N ASP A 22 -21.07 2.26 9.68
CA ASP A 22 -21.77 3.14 8.74
C ASP A 22 -22.44 2.32 7.60
N LEU A 23 -21.70 1.39 7.00
CA LEU A 23 -22.26 0.49 5.98
C LEU A 23 -23.41 -0.35 6.55
N LEU A 24 -23.18 -0.99 7.70
CA LEU A 24 -24.16 -1.86 8.35
C LEU A 24 -25.47 -1.11 8.67
N ASN A 25 -25.38 0.11 9.18
CA ASN A 25 -26.56 0.95 9.42
C ASN A 25 -27.31 1.24 8.13
N LYS A 26 -26.63 1.57 7.04
CA LYS A 26 -27.25 1.86 5.72
C LYS A 26 -27.96 0.64 5.14
N VAL A 27 -27.50 -0.56 5.41
CA VAL A 27 -28.13 -1.81 4.95
C VAL A 27 -29.16 -2.37 5.93
N GLY A 28 -29.37 -1.72 7.08
CA GLY A 28 -30.42 -2.05 8.07
C GLY A 28 -30.05 -3.17 9.03
N ALA A 29 -28.77 -3.34 9.35
CA ALA A 29 -28.30 -4.23 10.39
C ALA A 29 -28.30 -3.54 11.77
N ASP A 30 -28.46 -4.30 12.84
CA ASP A 30 -28.26 -3.86 14.19
C ASP A 30 -26.79 -4.02 14.58
N CYS A 31 -26.16 -2.96 15.10
CA CYS A 31 -24.72 -2.91 15.32
C CYS A 31 -24.34 -2.90 16.79
N ILE A 32 -23.36 -3.73 17.14
CA ILE A 32 -22.59 -3.66 18.40
C ILE A 32 -21.18 -3.26 18.02
N LEU A 33 -20.67 -2.13 18.54
CA LEU A 33 -19.27 -1.70 18.35
C LEU A 33 -18.48 -2.04 19.62
N TYR A 34 -17.53 -2.93 19.47
CA TYR A 34 -16.71 -3.45 20.57
C TYR A 34 -15.24 -3.06 20.44
N ASP A 35 -14.63 -2.71 21.58
CA ASP A 35 -13.18 -2.58 21.69
C ASP A 35 -12.71 -3.05 23.07
N GLY A 36 -11.75 -3.97 23.10
CA GLY A 36 -11.21 -4.53 24.34
C GLY A 36 -10.31 -3.59 25.13
N ASN A 37 -9.98 -2.41 24.62
CA ASN A 37 -9.15 -1.45 25.33
C ASN A 37 -9.95 -0.64 26.35
N GLU A 38 -9.89 -1.02 27.62
CA GLU A 38 -10.60 -0.37 28.75
C GLU A 38 -10.26 1.11 28.93
N LYS A 39 -9.15 1.59 28.36
CA LYS A 39 -8.72 2.99 28.47
C LYS A 39 -9.41 3.91 27.44
N LEU A 40 -10.20 3.36 26.54
CA LEU A 40 -10.92 4.16 25.54
C LEU A 40 -12.02 5.00 26.21
N ASP A 41 -12.09 6.26 25.80
CA ASP A 41 -13.15 7.16 26.19
C ASP A 41 -14.40 6.89 25.32
N ARG A 42 -15.46 6.40 25.98
CA ARG A 42 -16.73 6.10 25.32
C ARG A 42 -17.33 7.32 24.59
N GLN A 43 -17.17 8.52 25.15
CA GLN A 43 -17.69 9.74 24.55
C GLN A 43 -16.96 10.04 23.22
N LYS A 44 -15.64 9.87 23.17
CA LYS A 44 -14.86 10.03 21.95
C LYS A 44 -15.21 8.99 20.88
N VAL A 45 -15.54 7.76 21.30
CA VAL A 45 -16.03 6.74 20.37
C VAL A 45 -17.39 7.13 19.80
N GLN A 46 -18.30 7.63 20.64
CA GLN A 46 -19.61 8.12 20.21
C GLN A 46 -19.49 9.32 19.25
N GLU A 47 -18.57 10.23 19.52
CA GLU A 47 -18.28 11.37 18.62
C GLU A 47 -17.80 10.90 17.23
N LYS A 48 -16.95 9.85 17.17
CA LYS A 48 -16.53 9.24 15.90
C LYS A 48 -17.66 8.56 15.14
N LEU A 49 -18.60 7.96 15.83
CA LEU A 49 -19.78 7.33 15.22
C LEU A 49 -20.70 8.36 14.55
N GLY A 50 -20.72 9.60 15.05
CA GLY A 50 -21.63 10.65 14.56
C GLY A 50 -23.10 10.19 14.69
N ASP A 51 -23.84 10.22 13.57
CA ASP A 51 -25.25 9.83 13.50
C ASP A 51 -25.49 8.32 13.41
N ASN A 52 -24.40 7.51 13.27
CA ASN A 52 -24.51 6.05 13.20
C ASN A 52 -24.94 5.46 14.53
N LYS A 53 -25.75 4.42 14.47
CA LYS A 53 -26.30 3.72 15.66
C LYS A 53 -25.52 2.46 15.93
N ALA A 54 -25.01 2.32 17.13
CA ALA A 54 -24.41 1.08 17.61
C ALA A 54 -24.48 1.02 19.15
N GLU A 55 -24.67 -0.16 19.68
CA GLU A 55 -24.39 -0.41 21.10
C GLU A 55 -22.87 -0.44 21.29
N ILE A 56 -22.32 0.45 22.12
CA ILE A 56 -20.87 0.51 22.35
C ILE A 56 -20.53 -0.35 23.56
N ILE A 57 -19.59 -1.27 23.41
CA ILE A 57 -19.02 -2.09 24.49
C ILE A 57 -17.51 -1.87 24.53
N ILE A 58 -16.98 -1.45 25.70
CA ILE A 58 -15.56 -1.22 25.91
C ILE A 58 -15.07 -2.09 27.07
N GLY A 59 -13.94 -2.77 26.89
CA GLY A 59 -13.33 -3.63 27.89
C GLY A 59 -13.78 -5.08 27.80
N ALA A 60 -14.25 -5.66 28.90
CA ALA A 60 -14.64 -7.08 28.94
C ALA A 60 -15.86 -7.38 28.06
N PHE A 61 -15.79 -8.47 27.30
CA PHE A 61 -16.90 -8.96 26.49
C PHE A 61 -17.76 -9.94 27.32
N ASP A 62 -19.08 -9.73 27.30
CA ASP A 62 -20.03 -10.66 27.92
C ASP A 62 -20.45 -11.74 26.90
N GLU A 63 -19.97 -12.96 27.09
CA GLU A 63 -20.27 -14.10 26.22
C GLU A 63 -21.76 -14.49 26.19
N SER A 64 -22.58 -14.01 27.13
CA SER A 64 -24.05 -14.22 27.10
C SER A 64 -24.71 -13.53 25.88
N LEU A 65 -24.00 -12.62 25.21
CA LEU A 65 -24.44 -11.96 23.98
C LEU A 65 -24.28 -12.84 22.74
N LEU A 66 -23.38 -13.83 22.74
CA LEU A 66 -23.08 -14.68 21.57
C LEU A 66 -24.31 -15.20 20.84
N PRO A 67 -25.36 -15.74 21.53
CA PRO A 67 -26.53 -16.26 20.83
C PRO A 67 -27.36 -15.22 20.07
N LYS A 68 -27.08 -13.92 20.28
CA LYS A 68 -27.80 -12.82 19.65
C LYS A 68 -27.02 -12.23 18.44
N ILE A 69 -25.78 -12.66 18.23
CA ILE A 69 -24.90 -12.10 17.22
C ILE A 69 -24.82 -13.03 16.01
N ASP A 70 -25.18 -12.55 14.84
CA ASP A 70 -25.18 -13.33 13.59
C ASP A 70 -23.83 -13.32 12.88
N LEU A 71 -23.02 -12.27 13.08
CA LEU A 71 -21.76 -12.05 12.37
C LEU A 71 -20.80 -11.21 13.23
N LEU A 72 -19.52 -11.58 13.21
CA LEU A 72 -18.42 -10.75 13.71
C LEU A 72 -17.70 -10.09 12.53
N VAL A 73 -17.55 -8.77 12.56
CA VAL A 73 -16.71 -8.02 11.62
C VAL A 73 -15.50 -7.45 12.35
N ILE A 74 -14.29 -7.76 11.90
CA ILE A 74 -13.07 -7.30 12.56
C ILE A 74 -12.31 -6.27 11.73
N SER A 75 -11.76 -5.26 12.42
CA SER A 75 -10.81 -4.34 11.81
C SER A 75 -9.47 -5.04 11.51
N PRO A 76 -8.71 -4.65 10.46
CA PRO A 76 -7.45 -5.32 10.07
C PRO A 76 -6.40 -5.40 11.19
N GLY A 77 -6.43 -4.45 12.14
CA GLY A 77 -5.53 -4.44 13.29
C GLY A 77 -5.83 -5.53 14.34
N VAL A 78 -7.00 -6.16 14.29
CA VAL A 78 -7.39 -7.22 15.25
C VAL A 78 -6.84 -8.57 14.78
N PRO A 79 -6.01 -9.26 15.60
CA PRO A 79 -5.50 -10.57 15.24
C PRO A 79 -6.60 -11.63 15.13
N ILE A 80 -6.52 -12.47 14.08
CA ILE A 80 -7.50 -13.56 13.86
C ILE A 80 -7.42 -14.69 14.91
N ASP A 81 -6.33 -14.72 15.68
CA ASP A 81 -6.06 -15.61 16.81
C ASP A 81 -6.29 -14.93 18.17
N SER A 82 -6.78 -13.69 18.18
CA SER A 82 -7.12 -12.98 19.42
C SER A 82 -8.25 -13.70 20.18
N PRO A 83 -8.27 -13.62 21.53
CA PRO A 83 -9.28 -14.31 22.34
C PRO A 83 -10.72 -14.04 21.89
N ILE A 84 -11.05 -12.79 21.58
CA ILE A 84 -12.39 -12.42 21.12
C ILE A 84 -12.76 -13.12 19.80
N VAL A 85 -11.86 -13.15 18.82
CA VAL A 85 -12.10 -13.78 17.51
C VAL A 85 -12.25 -15.31 17.69
N LEU A 86 -11.41 -15.93 18.55
CA LEU A 86 -11.49 -17.36 18.83
C LEU A 86 -12.81 -17.73 19.53
N THR A 87 -13.30 -16.88 20.44
CA THR A 87 -14.61 -17.08 21.09
C THR A 87 -15.74 -17.18 20.06
N PHE A 88 -15.78 -16.28 19.07
CA PHE A 88 -16.79 -16.30 18.01
C PHE A 88 -16.63 -17.52 17.07
N LYS A 89 -15.40 -17.83 16.65
CA LYS A 89 -15.13 -19.03 15.84
C LYS A 89 -15.57 -20.31 16.54
N ASN A 90 -15.30 -20.44 17.84
CA ASN A 90 -15.70 -21.60 18.64
C ASN A 90 -17.23 -21.69 18.82
N ALA A 91 -17.93 -20.57 18.81
CA ALA A 91 -19.38 -20.50 18.80
C ALA A 91 -19.99 -20.76 17.41
N GLY A 92 -19.19 -20.95 16.36
CA GLY A 92 -19.65 -21.17 14.99
C GLY A 92 -20.22 -19.90 14.32
N ILE A 93 -19.94 -18.72 14.86
CA ILE A 93 -20.36 -17.44 14.29
C ILE A 93 -19.35 -17.03 13.22
N PRO A 94 -19.81 -16.67 11.99
CA PRO A 94 -18.92 -16.21 10.92
C PRO A 94 -18.09 -15.00 11.34
N VAL A 95 -16.85 -14.94 10.85
CA VAL A 95 -15.91 -13.83 11.10
C VAL A 95 -15.48 -13.25 9.77
N TRP A 96 -15.86 -12.02 9.49
CA TRP A 96 -15.49 -11.27 8.29
C TRP A 96 -14.52 -10.13 8.62
N GLY A 97 -13.74 -9.71 7.64
CA GLY A 97 -13.08 -8.42 7.65
C GLY A 97 -13.93 -7.36 6.95
N GLU A 98 -13.46 -6.11 6.99
CA GLU A 98 -14.13 -5.00 6.31
C GLU A 98 -14.21 -5.18 4.78
N ILE A 99 -13.20 -5.85 4.19
CA ILE A 99 -13.16 -6.11 2.75
C ILE A 99 -14.25 -7.09 2.35
N GLU A 100 -14.40 -8.19 3.08
CA GLU A 100 -15.46 -9.16 2.84
C GLU A 100 -16.85 -8.54 3.02
N LEU A 101 -17.01 -7.74 4.09
CA LEU A 101 -18.26 -7.01 4.34
C LEU A 101 -18.60 -6.07 3.18
N ALA A 102 -17.63 -5.29 2.69
CA ALA A 102 -17.85 -4.38 1.58
C ALA A 102 -18.15 -5.14 0.29
N TYR A 103 -17.32 -6.17 -0.03
CA TYR A 103 -17.49 -6.98 -1.22
C TYR A 103 -18.89 -7.62 -1.32
N ASN A 104 -19.46 -8.04 -0.21
CA ASN A 104 -20.83 -8.60 -0.17
C ASN A 104 -21.91 -7.65 -0.74
N TYR A 105 -21.61 -6.35 -0.85
CA TYR A 105 -22.50 -5.31 -1.41
C TYR A 105 -21.98 -4.70 -2.71
N ASP A 106 -20.78 -5.07 -3.17
CA ASP A 106 -20.26 -4.56 -4.45
C ASP A 106 -21.03 -5.19 -5.63
N LYS A 107 -21.43 -4.33 -6.55
CA LYS A 107 -22.16 -4.71 -7.78
C LYS A 107 -21.26 -4.62 -9.01
N GLY A 108 -20.07 -4.03 -8.85
CA GLY A 108 -19.15 -3.73 -9.93
C GLY A 108 -18.12 -4.83 -10.17
N LYS A 109 -17.21 -4.52 -11.08
CA LYS A 109 -16.06 -5.35 -11.40
C LYS A 109 -14.92 -5.02 -10.45
N VAL A 110 -14.50 -5.97 -9.61
CA VAL A 110 -13.44 -5.76 -8.64
C VAL A 110 -12.09 -6.12 -9.25
N ILE A 111 -11.10 -5.22 -9.10
CA ILE A 111 -9.69 -5.40 -9.44
C ILE A 111 -8.90 -5.22 -8.16
N ALA A 112 -8.16 -6.22 -7.72
CA ALA A 112 -7.53 -6.25 -6.41
C ALA A 112 -6.00 -6.36 -6.48
N ILE A 113 -5.29 -5.58 -5.66
CA ILE A 113 -3.83 -5.54 -5.65
C ILE A 113 -3.31 -5.79 -4.23
N THR A 114 -2.41 -6.78 -4.11
CA THR A 114 -1.62 -7.01 -2.89
C THR A 114 -0.14 -7.15 -3.20
N GLY A 115 0.67 -7.35 -2.17
CA GLY A 115 2.12 -7.51 -2.24
C GLY A 115 2.78 -6.94 -0.99
N THR A 116 4.06 -7.14 -0.81
CA THR A 116 4.80 -6.45 0.26
C THR A 116 5.01 -4.99 -0.10
N ASN A 117 5.52 -4.72 -1.29
CA ASN A 117 5.84 -3.38 -1.80
C ASN A 117 5.12 -3.10 -3.12
N GLY A 118 5.00 -1.81 -3.49
CA GLY A 118 4.43 -1.38 -4.79
C GLY A 118 2.92 -1.23 -4.81
N LYS A 119 2.17 -1.78 -3.87
CA LYS A 119 0.70 -1.77 -3.83
C LYS A 119 0.10 -0.39 -4.15
N THR A 120 0.48 0.62 -3.38
CA THR A 120 -0.10 1.97 -3.49
C THR A 120 0.12 2.58 -4.87
N THR A 121 1.34 2.47 -5.42
CA THR A 121 1.68 3.00 -6.74
C THR A 121 0.90 2.26 -7.83
N THR A 122 0.87 0.93 -7.78
CA THR A 122 0.16 0.11 -8.76
C THR A 122 -1.35 0.36 -8.69
N THR A 123 -1.93 0.41 -7.48
CA THR A 123 -3.37 0.67 -7.31
C THR A 123 -3.76 2.06 -7.81
N ALA A 124 -2.97 3.08 -7.51
CA ALA A 124 -3.22 4.45 -7.99
C ALA A 124 -3.12 4.53 -9.52
N LEU A 125 -2.10 3.88 -10.12
CA LEU A 125 -1.93 3.86 -11.58
C LEU A 125 -3.06 3.09 -12.27
N VAL A 126 -3.41 1.88 -11.79
CA VAL A 126 -4.54 1.10 -12.31
C VAL A 126 -5.84 1.89 -12.17
N GLY A 127 -6.06 2.52 -11.02
CA GLY A 127 -7.24 3.38 -10.78
C GLY A 127 -7.30 4.55 -11.76
N GLN A 128 -6.19 5.23 -12.03
CA GLN A 128 -6.13 6.33 -13.01
C GLN A 128 -6.42 5.83 -14.44
N ILE A 129 -5.83 4.70 -14.85
CA ILE A 129 -6.05 4.13 -16.19
C ILE A 129 -7.52 3.76 -16.37
N ILE A 130 -8.12 3.07 -15.39
CA ILE A 130 -9.52 2.64 -15.47
C ILE A 130 -10.47 3.83 -15.39
N ALA A 131 -10.19 4.83 -14.56
CA ALA A 131 -11.01 6.05 -14.47
C ALA A 131 -11.01 6.86 -15.78
N ALA A 132 -9.92 6.80 -16.56
CA ALA A 132 -9.89 7.39 -17.90
C ALA A 132 -10.75 6.64 -18.93
N TYR A 133 -11.00 5.35 -18.69
CA TYR A 133 -11.87 4.51 -19.51
C TYR A 133 -13.33 4.54 -19.03
N ASN A 134 -13.54 4.55 -17.71
CA ASN A 134 -14.85 4.53 -17.10
C ASN A 134 -14.89 5.42 -15.86
N GLU A 135 -15.69 6.49 -15.91
CA GLU A 135 -15.82 7.47 -14.81
C GLU A 135 -16.38 6.87 -13.51
N LYS A 136 -17.11 5.72 -13.59
CA LYS A 136 -17.60 4.99 -12.42
C LYS A 136 -16.53 4.07 -11.85
N THR A 137 -15.39 4.64 -11.51
CA THR A 137 -14.24 3.93 -10.94
C THR A 137 -14.02 4.38 -9.51
N PHE A 138 -13.94 3.42 -8.60
CA PHE A 138 -13.71 3.63 -7.16
C PHE A 138 -12.37 3.04 -6.77
N VAL A 139 -11.46 3.88 -6.24
CA VAL A 139 -10.17 3.43 -5.67
C VAL A 139 -10.32 3.35 -4.16
N VAL A 140 -10.15 2.15 -3.60
CA VAL A 140 -10.53 1.84 -2.22
C VAL A 140 -9.55 0.92 -1.51
N GLY A 141 -9.77 0.67 -0.23
CA GLY A 141 -9.07 -0.31 0.59
C GLY A 141 -8.03 0.31 1.51
N ASN A 142 -6.81 -0.21 1.47
CA ASN A 142 -5.72 0.26 2.33
C ASN A 142 -5.20 1.67 1.96
N ILE A 143 -5.66 2.22 0.84
CA ILE A 143 -5.45 3.59 0.37
C ILE A 143 -6.76 4.17 -0.18
N GLY A 144 -6.78 5.47 -0.38
CA GLY A 144 -7.96 6.17 -0.90
C GLY A 144 -9.09 6.19 0.13
N ASN A 145 -10.31 5.99 -0.36
CA ASN A 145 -11.49 5.91 0.47
C ASN A 145 -11.66 4.50 1.07
N SER A 146 -12.33 4.38 2.21
CA SER A 146 -12.66 3.06 2.74
C SER A 146 -13.59 2.32 1.77
N TYR A 147 -13.38 1.03 1.58
CA TYR A 147 -14.23 0.24 0.69
C TYR A 147 -15.69 0.23 1.20
N THR A 148 -15.89 0.07 2.52
CA THR A 148 -17.20 0.16 3.16
C THR A 148 -17.91 1.51 2.93
N GLY A 149 -17.17 2.61 2.78
CA GLY A 149 -17.73 3.94 2.54
C GLY A 149 -18.19 4.18 1.10
N GLU A 150 -17.59 3.48 0.14
CA GLU A 150 -17.85 3.69 -1.29
C GLU A 150 -18.79 2.63 -1.90
N VAL A 151 -18.84 1.44 -1.34
CA VAL A 151 -19.42 0.24 -1.97
C VAL A 151 -20.88 0.40 -2.37
N LEU A 152 -21.70 1.12 -1.61
CA LEU A 152 -23.12 1.32 -1.97
C LEU A 152 -23.35 2.24 -3.18
N LYS A 153 -22.27 2.90 -3.69
CA LYS A 153 -22.30 3.71 -4.91
C LYS A 153 -22.02 2.88 -6.17
N THR A 154 -21.57 1.63 -6.01
CA THR A 154 -21.21 0.76 -7.13
C THR A 154 -22.44 0.27 -7.89
N SER A 155 -22.25 -0.02 -9.16
CA SER A 155 -23.25 -0.53 -10.10
C SER A 155 -22.62 -1.59 -11.01
N GLU A 156 -23.40 -2.38 -11.73
CA GLU A 156 -22.90 -3.47 -12.59
C GLU A 156 -21.86 -3.01 -13.64
N ASP A 157 -21.92 -1.74 -14.02
CA ASP A 157 -21.00 -1.12 -14.98
C ASP A 157 -19.83 -0.38 -14.32
N SER A 158 -19.71 -0.40 -12.99
CA SER A 158 -18.59 0.24 -12.27
C SER A 158 -17.38 -0.66 -12.13
N TYR A 159 -16.23 -0.02 -11.81
CA TYR A 159 -15.00 -0.70 -11.42
C TYR A 159 -14.60 -0.31 -10.00
N THR A 160 -14.21 -1.31 -9.21
CA THR A 160 -13.61 -1.12 -7.89
C THR A 160 -12.16 -1.56 -7.93
N VAL A 161 -11.22 -0.64 -7.76
CA VAL A 161 -9.77 -0.91 -7.72
C VAL A 161 -9.34 -0.87 -6.26
N ALA A 162 -9.02 -2.03 -5.70
CA ALA A 162 -8.82 -2.20 -4.27
C ALA A 162 -7.37 -2.54 -3.92
N GLU A 163 -6.73 -1.71 -3.06
CA GLU A 163 -5.48 -2.08 -2.40
C GLU A 163 -5.79 -2.95 -1.19
N ILE A 164 -5.30 -4.19 -1.17
CA ILE A 164 -5.57 -5.14 -0.10
C ILE A 164 -4.29 -5.52 0.63
N SER A 165 -4.25 -5.31 1.95
CA SER A 165 -3.17 -5.77 2.82
C SER A 165 -3.30 -7.26 3.15
N SER A 166 -2.21 -7.89 3.63
CA SER A 166 -2.29 -9.28 4.11
C SER A 166 -3.27 -9.45 5.28
N PHE A 167 -3.36 -8.45 6.19
CA PHE A 167 -4.30 -8.51 7.31
C PHE A 167 -5.76 -8.52 6.87
N GLN A 168 -6.10 -7.80 5.80
CA GLN A 168 -7.44 -7.80 5.22
C GLN A 168 -7.74 -9.13 4.51
N LEU A 169 -6.74 -9.78 3.91
CA LEU A 169 -6.90 -11.09 3.27
C LEU A 169 -7.09 -12.25 4.26
N GLU A 170 -6.71 -12.10 5.54
CA GLU A 170 -6.92 -13.15 6.56
C GLU A 170 -8.39 -13.56 6.73
N THR A 171 -9.32 -12.69 6.34
CA THR A 171 -10.76 -12.86 6.61
C THR A 171 -11.65 -12.75 5.39
N VAL A 172 -11.10 -12.98 4.20
CA VAL A 172 -11.89 -13.11 2.96
C VAL A 172 -12.51 -14.51 2.88
N HIS A 173 -13.70 -14.62 2.32
CA HIS A 173 -14.45 -15.85 2.14
C HIS A 173 -15.02 -15.98 0.73
N GLU A 174 -15.82 -14.99 0.28
CA GLU A 174 -16.41 -14.95 -1.05
C GLU A 174 -15.78 -13.88 -1.94
N PHE A 175 -14.80 -13.15 -1.42
CA PHE A 175 -14.09 -12.10 -2.18
C PHE A 175 -13.51 -12.67 -3.47
N HIS A 176 -14.00 -12.13 -4.62
CA HIS A 176 -13.73 -12.66 -5.95
C HIS A 176 -13.46 -11.50 -6.92
N PRO A 177 -12.23 -11.01 -7.06
CA PRO A 177 -11.86 -10.02 -8.06
C PRO A 177 -11.79 -10.67 -9.45
N ILE A 178 -12.21 -9.95 -10.50
CA ILE A 178 -12.06 -10.41 -11.90
C ILE A 178 -10.59 -10.36 -12.34
N VAL A 179 -9.82 -9.44 -11.78
CA VAL A 179 -8.37 -9.35 -11.95
C VAL A 179 -7.73 -9.14 -10.57
N SER A 180 -6.79 -9.99 -10.22
CA SER A 180 -5.96 -9.82 -9.03
C SER A 180 -4.49 -9.64 -9.38
N ALA A 181 -3.71 -9.04 -8.48
CA ALA A 181 -2.25 -9.01 -8.60
C ALA A 181 -1.56 -9.23 -7.26
N ILE A 182 -0.47 -10.01 -7.28
CA ILE A 182 0.47 -10.14 -6.18
C ILE A 182 1.82 -9.62 -6.66
N LEU A 183 2.23 -8.45 -6.16
CA LEU A 183 3.39 -7.74 -6.72
C LEU A 183 4.72 -8.33 -6.31
N ASN A 184 4.84 -8.74 -5.07
CA ASN A 184 6.03 -9.38 -4.50
C ASN A 184 5.76 -9.88 -3.08
N ILE A 185 6.57 -10.84 -2.62
CA ILE A 185 6.54 -11.40 -1.28
C ILE A 185 7.95 -11.34 -0.69
N THR A 186 8.21 -10.35 0.16
CA THR A 186 9.46 -10.18 0.88
C THR A 186 9.20 -10.10 2.39
N PRO A 187 10.16 -10.41 3.27
CA PRO A 187 9.92 -10.45 4.72
C PRO A 187 9.30 -9.16 5.25
N ASP A 188 8.09 -9.28 5.81
CA ASP A 188 7.37 -8.21 6.48
C ASP A 188 6.29 -8.81 7.40
N HIS A 189 5.90 -8.09 8.44
CA HIS A 189 4.83 -8.49 9.35
C HIS A 189 4.92 -9.91 9.94
N LEU A 190 6.14 -10.46 10.13
CA LEU A 190 6.32 -11.81 10.66
C LEU A 190 5.92 -11.93 12.15
N ASN A 191 5.83 -10.82 12.86
CA ASN A 191 5.21 -10.76 14.19
C ASN A 191 3.71 -11.11 14.18
N ARG A 192 3.04 -11.00 13.04
CA ARG A 192 1.62 -11.37 12.82
C ARG A 192 1.47 -12.71 12.13
N HIS A 193 2.21 -12.93 11.04
CA HIS A 193 2.07 -14.12 10.21
C HIS A 193 2.98 -15.29 10.65
N HIS A 194 3.91 -15.04 11.58
CA HIS A 194 4.86 -15.99 12.18
C HIS A 194 5.90 -16.55 11.20
N THR A 195 5.52 -17.00 10.00
CA THR A 195 6.44 -17.54 8.99
C THR A 195 6.22 -16.87 7.63
N MET A 196 7.22 -16.99 6.74
CA MET A 196 7.12 -16.50 5.37
C MET A 196 6.08 -17.29 4.56
N GLU A 197 5.95 -18.58 4.81
CA GLU A 197 4.96 -19.46 4.16
C GLU A 197 3.54 -19.02 4.51
N CYS A 198 3.27 -18.72 5.78
CA CYS A 198 1.97 -18.19 6.22
C CYS A 198 1.69 -16.82 5.59
N TYR A 199 2.71 -15.96 5.53
CA TYR A 199 2.57 -14.64 4.90
C TYR A 199 2.30 -14.72 3.40
N ALA A 200 3.01 -15.60 2.67
CA ALA A 200 2.80 -15.86 1.25
C ALA A 200 1.40 -16.41 1.01
N TRP A 201 1.04 -17.49 1.68
CA TRP A 201 -0.29 -18.10 1.60
C TRP A 201 -1.41 -17.10 1.87
N THR A 202 -1.23 -16.22 2.85
CA THR A 202 -2.25 -15.19 3.14
C THR A 202 -2.44 -14.23 1.96
N LYS A 203 -1.37 -13.86 1.25
CA LYS A 203 -1.48 -13.00 0.06
C LYS A 203 -2.08 -13.72 -1.14
N GLU A 204 -1.78 -15.00 -1.31
CA GLU A 204 -2.31 -15.87 -2.37
C GLU A 204 -3.83 -15.99 -2.31
N ARG A 205 -4.42 -15.83 -1.12
CA ARG A 205 -5.87 -15.80 -0.90
C ARG A 205 -6.61 -14.72 -1.70
N ILE A 206 -5.92 -13.70 -2.21
CA ILE A 206 -6.53 -12.70 -3.08
C ILE A 206 -7.18 -13.32 -4.33
N SER A 207 -6.71 -14.50 -4.74
CA SER A 207 -7.18 -15.24 -5.91
C SER A 207 -7.94 -16.54 -5.57
N GLU A 208 -8.19 -16.82 -4.25
CA GLU A 208 -8.71 -18.13 -3.83
C GLU A 208 -10.07 -18.51 -4.45
N ASN A 209 -10.91 -17.51 -4.75
CA ASN A 209 -12.22 -17.70 -5.36
C ASN A 209 -12.24 -17.43 -6.87
N GLN A 210 -11.10 -17.04 -7.47
CA GLN A 210 -10.99 -16.85 -8.90
C GLN A 210 -11.11 -18.18 -9.65
N THR A 211 -11.49 -18.09 -10.93
CA THR A 211 -11.69 -19.20 -11.86
C THR A 211 -10.88 -18.96 -13.13
N LYS A 212 -10.94 -19.87 -14.09
CA LYS A 212 -10.34 -19.69 -15.42
C LYS A 212 -10.91 -18.53 -16.25
N ALA A 213 -12.02 -17.94 -15.82
CA ALA A 213 -12.58 -16.75 -16.44
C ALA A 213 -11.91 -15.45 -15.93
N ASP A 214 -11.13 -15.54 -14.86
CA ASP A 214 -10.49 -14.43 -14.16
C ASP A 214 -8.97 -14.44 -14.41
N THR A 215 -8.30 -13.35 -14.10
CA THR A 215 -6.84 -13.23 -14.27
C THR A 215 -6.14 -12.95 -12.95
N CYS A 216 -5.05 -13.69 -12.70
CA CYS A 216 -4.12 -13.41 -11.61
C CYS A 216 -2.77 -12.94 -12.18
N VAL A 217 -2.38 -11.70 -11.87
CA VAL A 217 -1.13 -11.09 -12.34
C VAL A 217 -0.03 -11.31 -11.31
N LEU A 218 1.05 -11.99 -11.71
CA LEU A 218 2.13 -12.42 -10.81
C LEU A 218 3.50 -11.93 -11.28
N ASN A 219 4.40 -11.66 -10.32
CA ASN A 219 5.79 -11.33 -10.61
C ASN A 219 6.61 -12.57 -10.96
N LEU A 220 7.18 -12.60 -12.16
CA LEU A 220 7.98 -13.72 -12.65
C LEU A 220 9.33 -13.87 -11.93
N GLU A 221 9.80 -12.81 -11.26
CA GLU A 221 11.07 -12.82 -10.51
C GLU A 221 10.91 -13.23 -9.04
N ASP A 222 9.68 -13.34 -8.55
CA ASP A 222 9.39 -13.71 -7.17
C ASP A 222 9.21 -15.25 -7.04
N LYS A 223 10.08 -15.88 -6.25
CA LYS A 223 10.06 -17.32 -6.09
C LYS A 223 8.76 -17.86 -5.49
N TYR A 224 8.19 -17.16 -4.48
CA TYR A 224 6.91 -17.59 -3.90
C TYR A 224 5.79 -17.59 -4.94
N LEU A 225 5.77 -16.57 -5.82
CA LEU A 225 4.75 -16.44 -6.85
C LEU A 225 4.93 -17.44 -8.01
N THR A 226 6.18 -17.75 -8.38
CA THR A 226 6.43 -18.81 -9.38
C THR A 226 6.10 -20.21 -8.84
N ASP A 227 6.31 -20.44 -7.55
CA ASP A 227 5.93 -21.69 -6.89
C ASP A 227 4.39 -21.80 -6.74
N PHE A 228 3.69 -20.68 -6.49
CA PHE A 228 2.23 -20.63 -6.38
C PHE A 228 1.49 -20.76 -7.72
N ALA A 229 2.04 -20.24 -8.81
CA ALA A 229 1.36 -20.16 -10.10
C ALA A 229 0.70 -21.46 -10.61
N PRO A 230 1.31 -22.67 -10.44
CA PRO A 230 0.66 -23.93 -10.82
C PRO A 230 -0.61 -24.27 -10.02
N GLU A 231 -0.77 -23.70 -8.81
CA GLU A 231 -1.92 -23.93 -7.94
C GLU A 231 -3.02 -22.87 -8.14
N CYS A 232 -2.69 -21.77 -8.82
CA CYS A 232 -3.62 -20.68 -9.10
C CYS A 232 -4.75 -21.14 -10.04
N LYS A 233 -6.00 -20.93 -9.62
CA LYS A 233 -7.18 -21.34 -10.41
C LYS A 233 -7.47 -20.37 -11.57
N ALA A 234 -7.03 -19.12 -11.48
CA ALA A 234 -7.19 -18.10 -12.52
C ALA A 234 -6.22 -18.33 -13.68
N ASP A 235 -6.43 -17.63 -14.78
CA ASP A 235 -5.41 -17.53 -15.82
C ASP A 235 -4.28 -16.62 -15.32
N VAL A 236 -3.04 -17.16 -15.33
CA VAL A 236 -1.87 -16.44 -14.86
C VAL A 236 -1.28 -15.60 -15.99
N VAL A 237 -1.17 -14.30 -15.72
CA VAL A 237 -0.45 -13.32 -16.55
C VAL A 237 0.73 -12.79 -15.74
N TRP A 238 1.90 -12.74 -16.36
CA TRP A 238 3.13 -12.37 -15.68
C TRP A 238 3.51 -10.91 -15.87
N PHE A 239 4.27 -10.38 -14.96
CA PHE A 239 5.07 -9.19 -15.21
C PHE A 239 6.53 -9.40 -14.76
N SER A 240 7.46 -8.72 -15.44
CA SER A 240 8.89 -8.82 -15.16
C SER A 240 9.62 -7.56 -15.60
N SER A 241 10.65 -7.17 -14.86
CA SER A 241 11.61 -6.15 -15.30
C SER A 241 12.93 -6.74 -15.81
N GLU A 242 13.08 -8.08 -15.87
CA GLU A 242 14.35 -8.74 -16.17
C GLU A 242 14.28 -9.66 -17.40
N ARG A 243 13.13 -10.26 -17.68
CA ARG A 243 13.01 -11.25 -18.76
C ARG A 243 11.61 -11.28 -19.36
N LYS A 244 11.52 -11.75 -20.60
CA LYS A 244 10.26 -11.93 -21.31
C LYS A 244 9.46 -13.10 -20.70
N PRO A 245 8.19 -12.91 -20.29
CA PRO A 245 7.29 -13.97 -19.85
C PRO A 245 6.66 -14.72 -21.01
N SER A 246 5.93 -15.81 -20.72
CA SER A 246 5.08 -16.50 -21.69
C SER A 246 3.90 -15.64 -22.16
N VAL A 247 3.20 -14.98 -21.22
CA VAL A 247 2.15 -14.00 -21.45
C VAL A 247 2.30 -12.91 -20.39
N GLY A 248 2.29 -11.64 -20.77
CA GLY A 248 2.34 -10.52 -19.83
C GLY A 248 3.23 -9.36 -20.23
N ALA A 249 3.46 -8.46 -19.28
CA ALA A 249 4.23 -7.23 -19.50
C ALA A 249 5.67 -7.37 -19.00
N TYR A 250 6.62 -6.81 -19.75
CA TYR A 250 8.04 -6.92 -19.41
C TYR A 250 8.86 -5.75 -19.92
N VAL A 251 10.07 -5.61 -19.36
CA VAL A 251 11.04 -4.63 -19.82
C VAL A 251 12.08 -5.31 -20.72
N GLU A 252 12.30 -4.78 -21.91
CA GLU A 252 13.38 -5.17 -22.80
C GLU A 252 14.19 -3.93 -23.21
N GLY A 253 15.42 -3.84 -22.72
CA GLY A 253 16.21 -2.61 -22.86
C GLY A 253 15.53 -1.44 -22.15
N GLU A 254 15.16 -0.41 -22.90
CA GLU A 254 14.42 0.76 -22.41
C GLU A 254 12.93 0.75 -22.75
N MET A 255 12.44 -0.34 -23.34
CA MET A 255 11.03 -0.47 -23.73
C MET A 255 10.26 -1.36 -22.75
N ILE A 256 9.10 -0.91 -22.32
CA ILE A 256 8.09 -1.74 -21.73
C ILE A 256 7.26 -2.34 -22.85
N LYS A 257 7.14 -3.65 -22.86
CA LYS A 257 6.43 -4.46 -23.85
C LYS A 257 5.36 -5.32 -23.19
N TYR A 258 4.41 -5.75 -23.99
CA TYR A 258 3.45 -6.79 -23.61
C TYR A 258 3.50 -7.94 -24.63
N THR A 259 3.50 -9.18 -24.16
CA THR A 259 3.33 -10.34 -25.02
C THR A 259 2.03 -11.07 -24.72
N ASP A 260 1.28 -11.44 -25.76
CA ASP A 260 0.09 -12.30 -25.67
C ASP A 260 0.44 -13.80 -25.80
N GLY A 261 1.74 -14.14 -25.83
CA GLY A 261 2.27 -15.48 -26.07
C GLY A 261 2.55 -15.79 -27.54
N THR A 262 2.07 -14.96 -28.46
CA THR A 262 2.29 -15.10 -29.91
C THR A 262 2.96 -13.85 -30.47
N ASN A 263 2.46 -12.68 -30.11
CA ASN A 263 2.93 -11.38 -30.60
C ASN A 263 3.45 -10.55 -29.45
N ASP A 264 4.41 -9.67 -29.75
CA ASP A 264 4.93 -8.67 -28.85
C ASP A 264 4.45 -7.28 -29.28
N TYR A 265 4.04 -6.49 -28.30
CA TYR A 265 3.53 -5.14 -28.48
C TYR A 265 4.42 -4.18 -27.71
N ASP A 266 4.97 -3.17 -28.39
CA ASP A 266 5.68 -2.08 -27.74
C ASP A 266 4.67 -1.15 -27.05
N MET A 267 4.77 -1.01 -25.73
CA MET A 267 3.86 -0.18 -24.98
C MET A 267 4.40 1.24 -24.82
N LEU A 268 5.56 1.42 -24.18
CA LEU A 268 6.18 2.74 -24.03
C LEU A 268 7.66 2.64 -23.65
N ASN A 269 8.42 3.71 -23.91
CA ASN A 269 9.79 3.84 -23.41
C ASN A 269 9.77 4.23 -21.92
N VAL A 270 10.68 3.67 -21.11
CA VAL A 270 10.78 3.97 -19.68
C VAL A 270 11.06 5.45 -19.39
N HIS A 271 11.68 6.16 -20.34
CA HIS A 271 11.96 7.61 -20.23
C HIS A 271 10.73 8.49 -20.49
N ASP A 272 9.65 7.93 -21.04
CA ASP A 272 8.37 8.63 -21.21
C ASP A 272 7.54 8.69 -19.91
N MET A 273 8.00 8.02 -18.84
CA MET A 273 7.32 7.97 -17.56
C MET A 273 7.87 9.00 -16.58
N ASN A 274 7.01 9.47 -15.68
CA ASN A 274 7.42 10.31 -14.56
C ASN A 274 7.83 9.49 -13.32
N LEU A 275 7.89 8.18 -13.44
CA LEU A 275 8.25 7.24 -12.36
C LEU A 275 9.70 6.79 -12.53
N LEU A 276 10.51 6.94 -11.48
CA LEU A 276 11.92 6.57 -11.48
C LEU A 276 12.16 5.21 -10.82
N GLY A 277 13.16 4.49 -11.36
CA GLY A 277 13.72 3.29 -10.77
C GLY A 277 13.04 1.99 -11.21
N LYS A 278 13.83 0.91 -11.21
CA LYS A 278 13.45 -0.43 -11.68
C LYS A 278 12.18 -0.97 -11.01
N HIS A 279 12.02 -0.75 -9.69
CA HIS A 279 10.82 -1.16 -8.97
C HIS A 279 9.54 -0.47 -9.48
N ASN A 280 9.64 0.75 -10.03
CA ASN A 280 8.50 1.41 -10.66
C ASN A 280 8.22 0.87 -12.06
N TYR A 281 9.25 0.40 -12.78
CA TYR A 281 9.03 -0.33 -14.04
C TYR A 281 8.24 -1.62 -13.81
N GLU A 282 8.53 -2.33 -12.71
CA GLU A 282 7.74 -3.50 -12.27
C GLU A 282 6.30 -3.12 -11.95
N ASN A 283 6.09 -2.04 -11.19
CA ASN A 283 4.74 -1.54 -10.87
C ASN A 283 3.95 -1.18 -12.14
N VAL A 284 4.61 -0.55 -13.13
CA VAL A 284 3.99 -0.22 -14.43
C VAL A 284 3.72 -1.47 -15.25
N CYS A 285 4.63 -2.43 -15.31
CA CYS A 285 4.39 -3.72 -15.98
C CYS A 285 3.19 -4.45 -15.35
N ALA A 286 3.09 -4.48 -14.02
CA ALA A 286 1.94 -5.04 -13.32
C ALA A 286 0.64 -4.31 -13.69
N ALA A 287 0.65 -2.97 -13.69
CA ALA A 287 -0.52 -2.16 -14.05
C ALA A 287 -0.96 -2.38 -15.50
N ILE A 288 -0.01 -2.46 -16.45
CA ILE A 288 -0.29 -2.78 -17.86
C ILE A 288 -0.92 -4.18 -17.96
N ALA A 289 -0.34 -5.19 -17.33
CA ALA A 289 -0.86 -6.56 -17.36
C ALA A 289 -2.29 -6.63 -16.80
N MET A 290 -2.55 -5.96 -15.68
CA MET A 290 -3.87 -5.91 -15.03
C MET A 290 -4.91 -5.20 -15.90
N THR A 291 -4.57 -4.04 -16.45
CA THR A 291 -5.51 -3.22 -17.24
C THR A 291 -5.79 -3.85 -18.61
N LYS A 292 -4.81 -4.51 -19.23
CA LYS A 292 -5.06 -5.33 -20.42
C LYS A 292 -5.97 -6.52 -20.11
N ALA A 293 -5.76 -7.22 -18.99
CA ALA A 293 -6.66 -8.29 -18.52
C ALA A 293 -8.08 -7.78 -18.24
N ALA A 294 -8.23 -6.54 -17.79
CA ALA A 294 -9.54 -5.88 -17.62
C ALA A 294 -10.16 -5.39 -18.94
N GLY A 295 -9.49 -5.56 -20.08
CA GLY A 295 -9.98 -5.18 -21.40
C GLY A 295 -9.85 -3.70 -21.74
N ILE A 296 -8.94 -2.98 -21.07
CA ILE A 296 -8.70 -1.56 -21.34
C ILE A 296 -7.86 -1.40 -22.63
N PRO A 297 -8.23 -0.49 -23.55
CA PRO A 297 -7.46 -0.22 -24.77
C PRO A 297 -6.05 0.28 -24.51
N ASP A 298 -5.10 -0.16 -25.37
CA ASP A 298 -3.66 0.14 -25.21
C ASP A 298 -3.35 1.64 -25.27
N ASP A 299 -4.02 2.38 -26.11
CA ASP A 299 -3.86 3.84 -26.23
C ASP A 299 -4.19 4.57 -24.92
N ILE A 300 -5.27 4.17 -24.23
CA ILE A 300 -5.63 4.71 -22.92
C ILE A 300 -4.57 4.33 -21.89
N ILE A 301 -4.13 3.05 -21.86
CA ILE A 301 -3.09 2.58 -20.93
C ILE A 301 -1.82 3.41 -21.11
N ILE A 302 -1.31 3.51 -22.34
CA ILE A 302 -0.07 4.22 -22.65
C ILE A 302 -0.18 5.70 -22.28
N GLU A 303 -1.28 6.35 -22.64
CA GLU A 303 -1.51 7.76 -22.34
C GLU A 303 -1.51 8.04 -20.84
N GLN A 304 -2.20 7.19 -20.06
CA GLN A 304 -2.30 7.38 -18.62
C GLN A 304 -0.99 7.05 -17.88
N VAL A 305 -0.22 6.05 -18.33
CA VAL A 305 1.11 5.77 -17.77
C VAL A 305 2.05 6.96 -17.97
N LYS A 306 2.05 7.59 -19.15
CA LYS A 306 2.85 8.80 -19.42
C LYS A 306 2.44 10.00 -18.58
N LYS A 307 1.14 10.14 -18.29
CA LYS A 307 0.61 11.24 -17.45
C LYS A 307 0.74 10.99 -15.95
N PHE A 308 0.89 9.74 -15.53
CA PHE A 308 0.90 9.38 -14.12
C PHE A 308 2.09 10.03 -13.41
N LYS A 309 1.80 10.70 -12.31
CA LYS A 309 2.81 11.24 -11.40
C LYS A 309 2.97 10.32 -10.21
N ALA A 310 4.16 10.29 -9.63
CA ALA A 310 4.39 9.53 -8.41
C ALA A 310 3.33 9.86 -7.34
N VAL A 311 2.95 8.85 -6.57
CA VAL A 311 2.04 9.06 -5.43
C VAL A 311 2.71 10.02 -4.46
N GLU A 312 1.96 10.98 -3.95
CA GLU A 312 2.45 11.98 -3.03
C GLU A 312 3.27 11.34 -1.90
N HIS A 313 4.42 11.92 -1.58
CA HIS A 313 5.39 11.44 -0.58
C HIS A 313 6.09 10.10 -0.90
N ARG A 314 6.06 9.60 -2.14
CA ARG A 314 6.76 8.37 -2.55
C ARG A 314 7.64 8.62 -3.78
N ILE A 315 8.91 8.97 -3.54
CA ILE A 315 9.89 9.40 -4.56
C ILE A 315 9.25 10.44 -5.50
N GLU A 316 8.43 11.30 -4.92
CA GLU A 316 7.69 12.34 -5.62
C GLU A 316 8.66 13.42 -6.06
N TYR A 317 8.73 13.69 -7.38
CA TYR A 317 9.43 14.87 -7.87
C TYR A 317 8.73 16.14 -7.40
N VAL A 318 9.46 17.03 -6.74
CA VAL A 318 8.94 18.28 -6.20
C VAL A 318 9.20 19.44 -7.15
N ALA A 319 10.47 19.73 -7.43
CA ALA A 319 10.89 20.83 -8.28
C ALA A 319 12.36 20.69 -8.68
N THR A 320 12.76 21.39 -9.74
CA THR A 320 14.18 21.69 -10.04
C THR A 320 14.48 23.12 -9.63
N LYS A 321 15.44 23.31 -8.73
CA LYS A 321 15.92 24.63 -8.28
C LYS A 321 17.42 24.75 -8.56
N ASN A 322 17.84 25.77 -9.28
CA ASN A 322 19.25 25.99 -9.65
C ASN A 322 19.92 24.76 -10.33
N GLY A 323 19.16 23.97 -11.10
CA GLY A 323 19.64 22.76 -11.75
C GLY A 323 19.74 21.53 -10.83
N VAL A 324 19.22 21.58 -9.61
CA VAL A 324 19.14 20.49 -8.62
C VAL A 324 17.71 19.97 -8.58
N ASP A 325 17.52 18.66 -8.69
CA ASP A 325 16.22 18.02 -8.59
C ASP A 325 15.90 17.61 -7.15
N TYR A 326 14.72 17.98 -6.67
CA TYR A 326 14.26 17.64 -5.31
C TYR A 326 13.18 16.57 -5.34
N TYR A 327 13.36 15.54 -4.52
CA TYR A 327 12.44 14.39 -4.42
C TYR A 327 11.97 14.19 -2.99
N ASN A 328 10.66 13.94 -2.84
CA ASN A 328 10.01 13.68 -1.56
C ASN A 328 9.61 12.20 -1.45
N ASP A 329 10.32 11.46 -0.60
CA ASP A 329 9.98 10.09 -0.19
C ASP A 329 9.72 10.03 1.32
N SER A 330 8.98 11.00 1.84
CA SER A 330 8.66 11.06 3.27
C SER A 330 7.91 9.81 3.78
N LYS A 331 7.26 9.04 2.90
CA LYS A 331 6.63 7.75 3.19
C LYS A 331 7.64 6.61 3.40
N GLY A 332 8.91 6.81 3.10
CA GLY A 332 10.03 5.90 3.40
C GLY A 332 10.33 5.88 4.90
N THR A 333 9.43 5.33 5.72
CA THR A 333 9.47 5.34 7.19
C THR A 333 10.21 4.15 7.81
N ASN A 334 10.87 3.35 6.99
CA ASN A 334 11.74 2.23 7.39
C ASN A 334 12.94 2.10 6.45
N PRO A 335 14.02 1.42 6.88
CA PRO A 335 15.24 1.27 6.10
C PRO A 335 15.04 0.62 4.73
N GLU A 336 14.19 -0.42 4.62
CA GLU A 336 13.96 -1.16 3.38
C GLU A 336 13.32 -0.28 2.30
N ALA A 337 12.35 0.55 2.67
CA ALA A 337 11.74 1.52 1.74
C ALA A 337 12.76 2.56 1.28
N ALA A 338 13.57 3.09 2.22
CA ALA A 338 14.58 4.09 1.90
C ALA A 338 15.71 3.54 1.01
N VAL A 339 16.10 2.26 1.17
CA VAL A 339 17.06 1.60 0.26
C VAL A 339 16.55 1.67 -1.19
N LYS A 340 15.29 1.35 -1.44
CA LYS A 340 14.69 1.40 -2.78
C LYS A 340 14.68 2.82 -3.36
N ALA A 341 14.41 3.82 -2.52
CA ALA A 341 14.45 5.21 -2.94
C ALA A 341 15.87 5.65 -3.32
N ILE A 342 16.89 5.27 -2.55
CA ILE A 342 18.30 5.55 -2.87
C ILE A 342 18.72 4.84 -4.17
N GLU A 343 18.34 3.58 -4.33
CA GLU A 343 18.64 2.79 -5.55
C GLU A 343 18.01 3.39 -6.81
N ALA A 344 16.86 4.05 -6.68
CA ALA A 344 16.18 4.72 -7.78
C ALA A 344 16.89 6.01 -8.25
N MET A 345 17.75 6.61 -7.42
CA MET A 345 18.47 7.83 -7.82
C MET A 345 19.50 7.55 -8.90
N VAL A 346 19.48 8.40 -9.92
CA VAL A 346 20.39 8.34 -11.09
C VAL A 346 21.42 9.47 -11.11
N LYS A 347 21.27 10.47 -10.22
CA LYS A 347 22.16 11.62 -10.05
C LYS A 347 22.91 11.52 -8.72
N PRO A 348 24.09 12.17 -8.56
CA PRO A 348 24.71 12.33 -7.25
C PRO A 348 23.69 12.95 -6.28
N THR A 349 23.50 12.31 -5.11
CA THR A 349 22.35 12.62 -4.24
C THR A 349 22.80 13.13 -2.88
N ILE A 350 22.19 14.22 -2.42
CA ILE A 350 22.15 14.62 -1.03
C ILE A 350 20.95 13.96 -0.40
N LEU A 351 21.19 13.08 0.59
CA LEU A 351 20.15 12.28 1.23
C LEU A 351 19.76 12.92 2.57
N ILE A 352 18.47 13.04 2.82
CA ILE A 352 17.92 13.48 4.11
C ILE A 352 17.40 12.24 4.83
N GLY A 353 18.02 11.94 5.98
CA GLY A 353 17.74 10.76 6.81
C GLY A 353 17.42 11.08 8.26
N GLY A 354 16.79 10.12 8.95
CA GLY A 354 16.51 10.22 10.38
C GLY A 354 15.06 10.56 10.75
N GLY A 355 14.80 10.51 12.06
CA GLY A 355 13.47 10.71 12.64
C GLY A 355 13.33 9.95 13.95
N TYR A 356 12.14 9.38 14.21
CA TYR A 356 11.83 8.62 15.43
C TYR A 356 12.37 7.20 15.35
N ASP A 357 12.98 6.71 16.45
CA ASP A 357 13.56 5.34 16.53
C ASP A 357 12.48 4.30 16.87
N LYS A 358 12.24 3.38 15.94
CA LYS A 358 11.40 2.19 16.12
C LYS A 358 12.22 0.93 16.44
N GLY A 359 13.51 1.08 16.76
CA GLY A 359 14.44 -0.04 16.97
C GLY A 359 14.99 -0.63 15.67
N SER A 360 14.93 0.10 14.55
CA SER A 360 15.43 -0.37 13.25
C SER A 360 16.98 -0.41 13.23
N GLU A 361 17.54 -1.36 12.48
CA GLU A 361 18.96 -1.38 12.11
C GLU A 361 19.16 -0.69 10.76
N PHE A 362 20.30 0.04 10.61
CA PHE A 362 20.56 0.88 9.44
C PHE A 362 21.66 0.34 8.51
N ASP A 363 22.15 -0.87 8.74
CA ASP A 363 23.25 -1.46 7.94
C ASP A 363 22.92 -1.53 6.44
N LEU A 364 21.73 -2.00 6.07
CA LEU A 364 21.30 -2.06 4.67
C LEU A 364 21.10 -0.68 4.06
N TYR A 365 20.58 0.26 4.85
CA TYR A 365 20.39 1.65 4.43
C TYR A 365 21.71 2.31 4.06
N VAL A 366 22.72 2.21 4.93
CA VAL A 366 24.05 2.78 4.68
C VAL A 366 24.78 2.08 3.54
N LYS A 367 24.67 0.74 3.44
CA LYS A 367 25.25 -0.01 2.32
C LYS A 367 24.68 0.40 0.96
N ALA A 368 23.45 0.88 0.90
CA ALA A 368 22.84 1.36 -0.33
C ALA A 368 23.39 2.69 -0.84
N PHE A 369 24.14 3.44 -0.02
CA PHE A 369 24.71 4.73 -0.42
C PHE A 369 25.69 4.59 -1.59
N LYS A 370 26.59 3.61 -1.54
CA LYS A 370 27.60 3.35 -2.58
C LYS A 370 28.23 4.66 -3.10
N ASP A 371 28.21 4.87 -4.41
CA ASP A 371 28.64 6.05 -5.14
C ASP A 371 27.51 7.09 -5.40
N LYS A 372 26.30 6.80 -4.94
CA LYS A 372 25.12 7.63 -5.17
C LYS A 372 24.95 8.77 -4.18
N VAL A 373 25.17 8.49 -2.89
CA VAL A 373 25.02 9.49 -1.82
C VAL A 373 26.32 10.20 -1.57
N LYS A 374 26.35 11.50 -1.86
CA LYS A 374 27.53 12.35 -1.65
C LYS A 374 27.53 13.07 -0.30
N LEU A 375 26.36 13.29 0.29
CA LEU A 375 26.16 13.93 1.58
C LEU A 375 24.91 13.35 2.24
N LEU A 376 24.98 13.06 3.53
CA LEU A 376 23.82 12.71 4.35
C LEU A 376 23.51 13.84 5.33
N VAL A 377 22.28 14.35 5.29
CA VAL A 377 21.77 15.34 6.25
C VAL A 377 20.87 14.62 7.23
N LEU A 378 21.24 14.60 8.50
CA LEU A 378 20.54 13.87 9.56
C LEU A 378 19.68 14.78 10.42
N ILE A 379 18.46 14.30 10.72
CA ILE A 379 17.51 15.01 11.57
C ILE A 379 16.83 14.04 12.56
N GLY A 380 16.59 14.49 13.78
CA GLY A 380 15.77 13.78 14.78
C GLY A 380 16.55 12.73 15.59
N GLN A 381 15.79 11.91 16.31
CA GLN A 381 16.30 11.02 17.37
C GLN A 381 17.33 9.99 16.90
N THR A 382 17.20 9.47 15.68
CA THR A 382 18.06 8.42 15.13
C THR A 382 19.38 8.92 14.55
N SER A 383 19.64 10.24 14.56
CA SER A 383 20.82 10.85 13.92
C SER A 383 22.14 10.22 14.39
N ALA A 384 22.35 10.05 15.70
CA ALA A 384 23.55 9.44 16.24
C ALA A 384 23.71 7.97 15.80
N LYS A 385 22.64 7.17 15.87
CA LYS A 385 22.63 5.75 15.50
C LYS A 385 22.96 5.55 14.02
N ILE A 386 22.40 6.38 13.15
CA ILE A 386 22.67 6.33 11.70
C ILE A 386 24.12 6.75 11.43
N ALA A 387 24.62 7.82 12.08
CA ALA A 387 26.00 8.29 11.93
C ALA A 387 27.03 7.25 12.39
N ASP A 388 26.78 6.55 13.49
CA ASP A 388 27.64 5.46 13.96
C ASP A 388 27.64 4.28 12.96
N THR A 389 26.49 3.98 12.34
CA THR A 389 26.43 2.99 11.26
C THR A 389 27.21 3.47 10.03
N CYS A 390 27.12 4.75 9.67
CA CYS A 390 27.90 5.33 8.57
C CYS A 390 29.41 5.17 8.80
N LYS A 391 29.91 5.48 9.99
CA LYS A 391 31.33 5.28 10.36
C LYS A 391 31.78 3.83 10.22
N LYS A 392 30.92 2.88 10.61
CA LYS A 392 31.19 1.43 10.46
C LYS A 392 31.42 1.03 9.00
N TYR A 393 30.79 1.71 8.06
CA TYR A 393 30.91 1.46 6.61
C TYR A 393 31.78 2.48 5.87
N GLY A 394 32.47 3.38 6.59
CA GLY A 394 33.42 4.33 6.00
C GLY A 394 32.77 5.50 5.27
N PHE A 395 31.57 5.90 5.66
CA PHE A 395 30.90 7.07 5.12
C PHE A 395 30.94 8.21 6.15
N ASP A 396 31.68 9.28 5.86
CA ASP A 396 31.97 10.39 6.77
C ASP A 396 31.33 11.73 6.36
N SER A 397 30.70 11.81 5.18
CA SER A 397 30.08 13.05 4.66
C SER A 397 28.70 13.26 5.30
N ILE A 398 28.66 13.77 6.52
CA ILE A 398 27.44 13.90 7.33
C ILE A 398 27.31 15.33 7.86
N GLU A 399 26.10 15.89 7.74
CA GLU A 399 25.68 17.14 8.35
C GLU A 399 24.46 16.87 9.26
N TYR A 400 24.26 17.73 10.26
CA TYR A 400 23.16 17.60 11.24
C TYR A 400 22.27 18.83 11.19
N ALA A 401 20.97 18.61 11.38
CA ALA A 401 19.98 19.67 11.43
C ALA A 401 18.95 19.43 12.55
N ASP A 402 18.45 20.52 13.11
CA ASP A 402 17.46 20.53 14.19
C ASP A 402 16.03 20.76 13.65
N SER A 403 15.89 21.27 12.42
CA SER A 403 14.59 21.53 11.78
C SER A 403 14.63 21.24 10.28
N MET A 404 13.43 21.13 9.66
CA MET A 404 13.33 20.89 8.21
C MET A 404 13.82 22.10 7.39
N GLU A 405 13.69 23.30 7.92
CA GLU A 405 14.24 24.52 7.33
C GLU A 405 15.76 24.42 7.21
N GLN A 406 16.44 24.07 8.31
CA GLN A 406 17.90 23.87 8.29
C GLN A 406 18.30 22.74 7.35
N VAL A 407 17.53 21.64 7.29
CA VAL A 407 17.79 20.54 6.33
C VAL A 407 17.79 21.05 4.91
N VAL A 408 16.76 21.80 4.50
CA VAL A 408 16.63 22.32 3.14
C VAL A 408 17.74 23.35 2.84
N ASP A 409 18.09 24.22 3.79
CA ASP A 409 19.18 25.19 3.66
C ASP A 409 20.56 24.49 3.47
N ILE A 410 20.84 23.45 4.27
CA ILE A 410 22.06 22.65 4.13
C ILE A 410 22.11 21.98 2.75
N CYS A 411 21.00 21.38 2.32
CA CYS A 411 20.93 20.74 1.02
C CYS A 411 21.14 21.75 -0.11
N ALA A 412 20.45 22.89 -0.08
CA ALA A 412 20.57 23.94 -1.11
C ALA A 412 22.00 24.52 -1.19
N LYS A 413 22.70 24.65 -0.05
CA LYS A 413 24.07 25.16 0.02
C LYS A 413 25.10 24.17 -0.53
N ASN A 414 24.90 22.87 -0.35
CA ASN A 414 25.87 21.83 -0.72
C ASN A 414 25.58 21.18 -2.09
N ALA A 415 24.38 21.38 -2.64
CA ALA A 415 24.02 20.87 -3.96
C ALA A 415 24.58 21.74 -5.08
N VAL A 416 24.97 21.10 -6.16
CA VAL A 416 25.37 21.76 -7.42
C VAL A 416 24.47 21.33 -8.57
N SER A 417 24.43 22.11 -9.63
CA SER A 417 23.64 21.74 -10.83
C SER A 417 23.99 20.34 -11.32
N GLY A 418 23.00 19.51 -11.53
CA GLY A 418 23.14 18.10 -11.88
C GLY A 418 22.97 17.12 -10.71
N ASP A 419 22.90 17.61 -9.48
CA ASP A 419 22.60 16.79 -8.29
C ASP A 419 21.10 16.51 -8.10
N ALA A 420 20.81 15.60 -7.19
CA ALA A 420 19.48 15.41 -6.60
C ALA A 420 19.51 15.60 -5.07
N VAL A 421 18.40 16.06 -4.51
CA VAL A 421 18.13 16.06 -3.07
C VAL A 421 16.97 15.11 -2.82
N LEU A 422 17.14 14.13 -1.95
CA LEU A 422 16.16 13.11 -1.64
C LEU A 422 15.79 13.13 -0.15
N LEU A 423 14.54 13.47 0.17
CA LEU A 423 13.97 13.19 1.50
C LEU A 423 13.55 11.72 1.55
N SER A 424 14.37 10.82 2.09
CA SER A 424 14.02 9.41 2.34
C SER A 424 14.56 9.00 3.71
N PRO A 425 13.78 9.28 4.77
CA PRO A 425 14.26 9.36 6.13
C PRO A 425 14.60 8.02 6.79
N ALA A 426 14.17 6.88 6.24
CA ALA A 426 14.30 5.55 6.82
C ALA A 426 13.68 5.40 8.23
N CYS A 427 12.98 6.43 8.72
CA CYS A 427 12.46 6.56 10.08
C CYS A 427 11.05 7.13 10.10
N ALA A 428 10.29 6.80 11.15
CA ALA A 428 9.00 7.45 11.39
C ALA A 428 9.16 8.95 11.63
N SER A 429 8.10 9.71 11.38
CA SER A 429 8.06 11.17 11.54
C SER A 429 7.77 11.65 12.95
N TRP A 430 7.33 10.73 13.84
CA TRP A 430 6.85 11.07 15.18
C TRP A 430 7.88 11.83 16.02
N GLY A 431 7.39 12.65 16.94
CA GLY A 431 8.22 13.47 17.82
C GLY A 431 8.63 14.82 17.22
N MET A 432 8.69 14.94 15.89
CA MET A 432 8.96 16.20 15.19
C MET A 432 7.79 16.64 14.30
N PHE A 433 7.00 15.68 13.80
CA PHE A 433 5.86 15.91 12.90
C PHE A 433 4.69 15.01 13.34
N ASP A 434 3.46 15.42 13.05
CA ASP A 434 2.26 14.66 13.39
C ASP A 434 2.21 13.32 12.61
N ASN A 435 2.65 13.34 11.33
CA ASN A 435 2.67 12.19 10.45
C ASN A 435 3.68 12.42 9.30
N TYR A 436 3.89 11.41 8.45
CA TYR A 436 4.81 11.51 7.32
C TYR A 436 4.29 12.47 6.23
N GLU A 437 2.99 12.66 6.12
CA GLU A 437 2.36 13.58 5.19
C GLU A 437 2.73 15.03 5.54
N GLN A 438 2.62 15.39 6.81
CA GLN A 438 3.03 16.72 7.28
C GLN A 438 4.52 16.96 7.03
N ARG A 439 5.39 15.99 7.35
CA ARG A 439 6.83 16.08 7.08
C ARG A 439 7.11 16.31 5.59
N GLY A 440 6.43 15.57 4.72
CA GLY A 440 6.59 15.69 3.28
C GLY A 440 6.04 17.00 2.72
N ARG A 441 4.91 17.51 3.22
CA ARG A 441 4.37 18.81 2.81
C ARG A 441 5.29 19.96 3.22
N ILE A 442 5.77 19.98 4.45
CA ILE A 442 6.72 21.00 4.93
C ILE A 442 7.98 21.02 4.05
N PHE A 443 8.54 19.84 3.73
CA PHE A 443 9.67 19.76 2.82
C PHE A 443 9.35 20.34 1.43
N LYS A 444 8.21 19.98 0.84
CA LYS A 444 7.77 20.50 -0.47
C LYS A 444 7.60 22.02 -0.45
N ASP A 445 6.99 22.56 0.57
CA ASP A 445 6.76 24.01 0.73
C ASP A 445 8.09 24.75 0.82
N LEU A 446 9.04 24.27 1.61
CA LEU A 446 10.36 24.85 1.74
C LEU A 446 11.13 24.81 0.41
N VAL A 447 11.12 23.67 -0.28
CA VAL A 447 11.77 23.53 -1.61
C VAL A 447 11.14 24.47 -2.64
N ASN A 448 9.82 24.62 -2.65
CA ASN A 448 9.16 25.51 -3.61
C ASN A 448 9.49 26.99 -3.37
N ASN A 449 9.86 27.36 -2.15
CA ASN A 449 10.24 28.70 -1.74
C ASN A 449 11.74 29.01 -1.91
N LEU A 450 12.59 28.07 -2.37
CA LEU A 450 14.01 28.29 -2.73
C LEU A 450 14.16 29.26 -3.98
#